data_2208d5681274eb58b3d550bef04ea05a
#
_entry.id   2208d5681274eb58b3d550bef04ea05a
#
_cell.length_a   1.000
_cell.length_b   1.000
_cell.length_c   1.000
_cell.angle_alpha   90.00
_cell.angle_beta   90.00
_cell.angle_gamma   90.00
#
_symmetry.space_group_name_H-M   'P 1'
#
loop_
_entity.id
_entity.type
_entity.pdbx_description
1 polymer ?
#
loop_
_entity_poly.entity_id
_entity_poly.type
_entity_poly.pdbx_seq_one_letter_code
_entity_poly.pdbx_strand_id
1 'polypeptide(L)'
;MMSSPEAIRGTVYDLPLLQAPAAEEQMKGSERPLPVPLLVQNALWFCRFRWLVIATLVGYGAVGLVPGLTVRFGIRPPGAWPFAIAGILTLSNAVFLFLARTKTSSARIISNLWIQIVTDLTVLTVVVYFVGSLETNIAFAYLFHIVLSCVFFSRRQSLVVTVMAIGMFGVCTGAEYVLKILPPTSIFLRSHLEDDVRTELVTLTINFFLTVGIWAVVWYLASRLSFMVRQRDFELAETNSRLEAAQRERSRHMLATTHQLKAPFAAIHSNAQLLLQGYCGDIPEEAVQVTQRIIARCRRLTTEIQEMLQLANLGSASQEPPPETRIVSTELLLWCMSQVDPVARERDIVFTTDLRPVILIGSEDHFKMLFVNLLSNAVVYSHNNGRVHVACRPDSNSEPVVTIADNGIGIAPEKLPHIFEEHYRTKEAVRHNKESSGLGLAIVKHVAEMYGIRIRVESRPGSGTRFELRFPPADARRTE
;
A
#
# COMPACT_ATOMS: atom_id res chain seq x y z
N MET A 1 28.42 -30.70 -62.63
CA MET A 1 27.06 -30.48 -62.11
C MET A 1 27.19 -30.14 -60.63
N MET A 2 27.08 -28.85 -60.34
CA MET A 2 27.25 -28.29 -58.99
C MET A 2 25.85 -28.21 -58.39
N SER A 3 25.67 -28.82 -57.21
CA SER A 3 24.46 -28.68 -56.40
C SER A 3 24.69 -27.57 -55.37
N SER A 4 23.80 -26.58 -55.41
CA SER A 4 23.76 -25.42 -54.52
C SER A 4 23.37 -25.81 -53.11
N PRO A 5 23.89 -25.12 -52.06
CA PRO A 5 23.44 -25.31 -50.69
C PRO A 5 22.14 -24.53 -50.42
N GLU A 6 21.10 -25.21 -49.98
CA GLU A 6 19.88 -24.64 -49.45
C GLU A 6 20.16 -23.80 -48.18
N ALA A 7 19.81 -22.51 -48.23
CA ALA A 7 19.89 -21.62 -47.13
C ALA A 7 18.82 -21.95 -46.08
N ILE A 8 19.26 -22.23 -44.86
CA ILE A 8 18.42 -22.31 -43.66
C ILE A 8 17.91 -20.90 -43.37
N ARG A 9 16.66 -20.62 -43.74
CA ARG A 9 15.95 -19.42 -43.30
C ARG A 9 15.56 -19.60 -41.83
N GLY A 10 16.33 -19.02 -40.91
CA GLY A 10 15.94 -18.84 -39.53
C GLY A 10 14.73 -17.90 -39.47
N THR A 11 13.66 -18.37 -38.86
CA THR A 11 12.51 -17.53 -38.47
C THR A 11 12.98 -16.52 -37.44
N VAL A 12 13.12 -15.26 -37.88
CA VAL A 12 13.30 -14.09 -36.99
C VAL A 12 11.95 -13.83 -36.35
N TYR A 13 11.82 -14.11 -35.07
CA TYR A 13 10.73 -13.61 -34.27
C TYR A 13 11.07 -12.15 -33.92
N ASP A 14 10.45 -11.21 -34.62
CA ASP A 14 10.40 -9.82 -34.19
C ASP A 14 9.59 -9.74 -32.89
N LEU A 15 10.27 -9.46 -31.78
CA LEU A 15 9.58 -9.00 -30.58
C LEU A 15 8.81 -7.71 -30.94
N PRO A 16 7.49 -7.65 -30.72
CA PRO A 16 6.77 -6.39 -30.89
C PRO A 16 7.37 -5.37 -29.94
N LEU A 17 8.07 -4.38 -30.49
CA LEU A 17 8.46 -3.19 -29.75
C LEU A 17 7.18 -2.60 -29.15
N LEU A 18 7.09 -2.59 -27.81
CA LEU A 18 6.04 -1.92 -27.07
C LEU A 18 6.01 -0.47 -27.54
N GLN A 19 5.11 -0.16 -28.47
CA GLN A 19 4.82 1.21 -28.86
C GLN A 19 4.31 1.93 -27.62
N ALA A 20 5.02 2.97 -27.20
CA ALA A 20 4.51 3.89 -26.19
C ALA A 20 3.12 4.36 -26.65
N PRO A 21 2.08 4.32 -25.79
CA PRO A 21 0.76 4.78 -26.16
C PRO A 21 0.84 6.19 -26.70
N ALA A 22 0.19 6.43 -27.84
CA ALA A 22 0.23 7.70 -28.52
C ALA A 22 -0.21 8.83 -27.56
N ALA A 23 0.39 10.01 -27.68
CA ALA A 23 0.12 11.16 -26.80
C ALA A 23 -1.40 11.51 -26.67
N GLU A 24 -2.22 11.14 -27.66
CA GLU A 24 -3.68 11.25 -27.62
C GLU A 24 -4.35 10.28 -26.62
N GLU A 25 -3.83 9.07 -26.42
CA GLU A 25 -4.35 8.14 -25.41
C GLU A 25 -3.95 8.56 -24.00
N GLN A 26 -2.76 9.15 -23.83
CA GLN A 26 -2.33 9.73 -22.56
C GLN A 26 -3.19 10.93 -22.16
N MET A 27 -3.59 11.79 -23.11
CA MET A 27 -4.53 12.89 -22.85
C MET A 27 -5.94 12.41 -22.48
N LYS A 28 -6.44 11.33 -23.06
CA LYS A 28 -7.73 10.72 -22.68
C LYS A 28 -7.71 10.10 -21.30
N GLY A 29 -6.56 9.61 -20.82
CA GLY A 29 -6.38 9.07 -19.47
C GLY A 29 -6.56 10.13 -18.38
N SER A 30 -6.11 11.38 -18.62
CA SER A 30 -6.21 12.51 -17.67
C SER A 30 -7.60 13.11 -17.54
N GLU A 31 -8.51 12.84 -18.49
CA GLU A 31 -9.92 13.29 -18.47
C GLU A 31 -10.87 12.25 -17.85
N ARG A 32 -10.38 11.08 -17.41
CA ARG A 32 -11.25 10.08 -16.76
C ARG A 32 -11.80 10.62 -15.45
N PRO A 33 -13.10 10.41 -15.18
CA PRO A 33 -13.70 10.83 -13.93
C PRO A 33 -13.03 10.08 -12.75
N LEU A 34 -12.87 10.79 -11.64
CA LEU A 34 -12.35 10.20 -10.41
C LEU A 34 -13.18 8.99 -9.98
N PRO A 35 -12.58 7.99 -9.31
CA PRO A 35 -13.31 6.85 -8.77
C PRO A 35 -14.45 7.30 -7.84
N VAL A 36 -15.58 6.59 -7.88
CA VAL A 36 -16.77 6.92 -7.08
C VAL A 36 -16.49 7.11 -5.60
N PRO A 37 -15.69 6.24 -4.93
CA PRO A 37 -15.36 6.44 -3.51
C PRO A 37 -14.67 7.77 -3.23
N LEU A 38 -13.76 8.18 -4.11
CA LEU A 38 -13.03 9.45 -3.97
C LEU A 38 -13.95 10.67 -4.20
N LEU A 39 -14.88 10.57 -5.16
CA LEU A 39 -15.90 11.60 -5.39
C LEU A 39 -16.82 11.78 -4.18
N VAL A 40 -17.24 10.69 -3.52
CA VAL A 40 -18.04 10.73 -2.29
C VAL A 40 -17.24 11.34 -1.16
N GLN A 41 -16.00 10.93 -0.97
CA GLN A 41 -15.11 11.48 0.06
C GLN A 41 -14.93 12.99 -0.11
N ASN A 42 -14.75 13.44 -1.35
CA ASN A 42 -14.61 14.85 -1.67
C ASN A 42 -15.90 15.63 -1.37
N ALA A 43 -17.07 15.10 -1.76
CA ALA A 43 -18.36 15.73 -1.45
C ALA A 43 -18.60 15.87 0.06
N LEU A 44 -18.26 14.85 0.84
CA LEU A 44 -18.34 14.88 2.31
C LEU A 44 -17.34 15.86 2.93
N TRP A 45 -16.14 15.98 2.34
CA TRP A 45 -15.14 16.94 2.80
C TRP A 45 -15.62 18.38 2.63
N PHE A 46 -16.25 18.73 1.50
CA PHE A 46 -16.90 20.01 1.30
C PHE A 46 -17.96 20.31 2.37
N CYS A 47 -18.79 19.34 2.67
CA CYS A 47 -19.80 19.48 3.72
C CYS A 47 -19.16 19.74 5.11
N ARG A 48 -18.03 19.09 5.41
CA ARG A 48 -17.30 19.29 6.68
C ARG A 48 -16.68 20.69 6.73
N PHE A 49 -16.05 21.13 5.65
CA PHE A 49 -15.42 22.44 5.57
C PHE A 49 -16.45 23.58 5.72
N ARG A 50 -17.65 23.40 5.16
CA ARG A 50 -18.73 24.40 5.27
C ARG A 50 -19.15 24.68 6.71
N TRP A 51 -19.03 23.72 7.63
CA TRP A 51 -19.24 23.95 9.06
C TRP A 51 -18.28 24.97 9.66
N LEU A 52 -17.03 25.03 9.18
CA LEU A 52 -16.07 26.03 9.60
C LEU A 52 -16.53 27.44 9.17
N VAL A 53 -17.00 27.57 7.92
CA VAL A 53 -17.53 28.84 7.40
C VAL A 53 -18.78 29.29 8.19
N ILE A 54 -19.69 28.35 8.48
CA ILE A 54 -20.88 28.60 9.31
C ILE A 54 -20.46 29.09 10.70
N ALA A 55 -19.54 28.42 11.36
CA ALA A 55 -19.04 28.79 12.68
C ALA A 55 -18.41 30.22 12.67
N THR A 56 -17.64 30.53 11.62
CA THR A 56 -17.02 31.86 11.45
C THR A 56 -18.09 32.95 11.29
N LEU A 57 -19.12 32.72 10.49
CA LEU A 57 -20.21 33.68 10.30
C LEU A 57 -21.03 33.88 11.57
N VAL A 58 -21.35 32.82 12.31
CA VAL A 58 -22.05 32.90 13.59
C VAL A 58 -21.19 33.64 14.61
N GLY A 59 -19.88 33.33 14.68
CA GLY A 59 -18.93 34.02 15.55
C GLY A 59 -18.85 35.53 15.26
N TYR A 60 -18.75 35.90 13.97
CA TYR A 60 -18.75 37.30 13.55
C TYR A 60 -20.06 38.00 13.90
N GLY A 61 -21.20 37.34 13.65
CA GLY A 61 -22.51 37.87 14.06
C GLY A 61 -22.63 38.05 15.57
N ALA A 62 -22.16 37.08 16.37
CA ALA A 62 -22.18 37.14 17.83
C ALA A 62 -21.31 38.26 18.40
N VAL A 63 -20.12 38.50 17.83
CA VAL A 63 -19.27 39.65 18.17
C VAL A 63 -19.99 40.96 17.90
N GLY A 64 -20.80 41.06 16.84
CA GLY A 64 -21.60 42.21 16.52
C GLY A 64 -22.73 42.51 17.52
N LEU A 65 -23.18 41.54 18.30
CA LEU A 65 -24.19 41.72 19.35
C LEU A 65 -23.64 42.37 20.63
N VAL A 66 -22.31 42.40 20.81
CA VAL A 66 -21.68 42.98 21.97
C VAL A 66 -21.60 44.51 21.80
N PRO A 67 -22.30 45.32 22.60
CA PRO A 67 -22.36 46.74 22.42
C PRO A 67 -20.98 47.42 22.46
N GLY A 68 -20.66 48.21 21.43
CA GLY A 68 -19.43 48.97 21.33
C GLY A 68 -18.16 48.20 21.05
N LEU A 69 -18.19 46.84 21.02
CA LEU A 69 -16.99 46.04 20.77
C LEU A 69 -16.46 46.23 19.33
N THR A 70 -17.31 46.10 18.33
CA THR A 70 -16.95 46.29 16.91
C THR A 70 -16.53 47.74 16.62
N VAL A 71 -17.22 48.67 17.22
CA VAL A 71 -16.96 50.11 17.05
C VAL A 71 -15.56 50.51 17.58
N ARG A 72 -15.08 49.88 18.66
CA ARG A 72 -13.72 50.10 19.19
C ARG A 72 -12.63 49.71 18.19
N PHE A 73 -12.92 48.76 17.30
CA PHE A 73 -12.00 48.36 16.24
C PHE A 73 -12.26 49.08 14.91
N GLY A 74 -13.12 50.09 14.89
CA GLY A 74 -13.45 50.82 13.65
C GLY A 74 -14.35 50.01 12.69
N ILE A 75 -15.04 48.98 13.20
CA ILE A 75 -15.86 48.08 12.41
C ILE A 75 -17.35 48.35 12.69
N ARG A 76 -18.15 48.40 11.63
CA ARG A 76 -19.62 48.53 11.74
C ARG A 76 -20.20 47.21 12.28
N PRO A 77 -21.18 47.26 13.21
CA PRO A 77 -21.89 46.06 13.62
C PRO A 77 -22.52 45.34 12.41
N PRO A 78 -22.32 44.03 12.25
CA PRO A 78 -22.74 43.31 11.04
C PRO A 78 -24.26 43.17 10.87
N GLY A 79 -25.07 43.49 11.89
CA GLY A 79 -26.51 43.24 11.83
C GLY A 79 -26.89 41.76 11.79
N ALA A 80 -28.01 41.42 11.13
CA ALA A 80 -28.54 40.07 11.10
C ALA A 80 -28.04 39.20 9.93
N TRP A 81 -27.37 39.78 8.94
CA TRP A 81 -26.98 39.05 7.72
C TRP A 81 -26.05 37.85 7.94
N PRO A 82 -25.08 37.85 8.90
CA PRO A 82 -24.24 36.69 9.09
C PRO A 82 -25.04 35.47 9.59
N PHE A 83 -26.02 35.68 10.45
CA PHE A 83 -26.90 34.62 10.94
C PHE A 83 -27.82 34.10 9.85
N ALA A 84 -28.36 34.98 8.98
CA ALA A 84 -29.21 34.59 7.85
C ALA A 84 -28.40 33.68 6.86
N ILE A 85 -27.19 34.10 6.50
CA ILE A 85 -26.32 33.34 5.63
C ILE A 85 -25.91 32.00 6.29
N ALA A 86 -25.56 31.99 7.57
CA ALA A 86 -25.24 30.80 8.33
C ALA A 86 -26.42 29.78 8.33
N GLY A 87 -27.65 30.31 8.47
CA GLY A 87 -28.88 29.50 8.39
C GLY A 87 -29.07 28.84 7.02
N ILE A 88 -28.90 29.62 5.94
CA ILE A 88 -28.97 29.13 4.55
C ILE A 88 -27.90 28.04 4.29
N LEU A 89 -26.67 28.29 4.72
CA LEU A 89 -25.56 27.33 4.59
C LEU A 89 -25.84 26.05 5.40
N THR A 90 -26.39 26.16 6.60
CA THR A 90 -26.74 24.99 7.44
C THR A 90 -27.78 24.12 6.75
N LEU A 91 -28.86 24.73 6.23
CA LEU A 91 -29.93 24.02 5.55
C LEU A 91 -29.42 23.34 4.28
N SER A 92 -28.68 24.09 3.43
CA SER A 92 -28.08 23.53 2.21
C SER A 92 -27.10 22.42 2.51
N ASN A 93 -26.28 22.54 3.56
CA ASN A 93 -25.32 21.54 3.98
C ASN A 93 -25.98 20.21 4.43
N ALA A 94 -27.10 20.31 5.13
CA ALA A 94 -27.88 19.14 5.53
C ALA A 94 -28.41 18.37 4.29
N VAL A 95 -28.92 19.12 3.28
CA VAL A 95 -29.38 18.52 2.02
C VAL A 95 -28.23 17.87 1.26
N PHE A 96 -27.10 18.54 1.14
CA PHE A 96 -25.93 18.01 0.41
C PHE A 96 -25.33 16.78 1.10
N LEU A 97 -25.28 16.77 2.43
CA LEU A 97 -24.83 15.62 3.22
C LEU A 97 -25.75 14.41 3.02
N PHE A 98 -27.06 14.63 3.05
CA PHE A 98 -28.03 13.58 2.74
C PHE A 98 -27.87 13.03 1.34
N LEU A 99 -27.75 13.91 0.33
CA LEU A 99 -27.56 13.50 -1.06
C LEU A 99 -26.23 12.78 -1.29
N ALA A 100 -25.14 13.16 -0.62
CA ALA A 100 -23.84 12.50 -0.74
C ALA A 100 -23.85 11.08 -0.15
N ARG A 101 -24.62 10.83 0.91
CA ARG A 101 -24.74 9.51 1.56
C ARG A 101 -25.67 8.54 0.84
N THR A 102 -26.68 9.04 0.12
CA THR A 102 -27.73 8.18 -0.48
C THR A 102 -27.48 7.83 -1.94
N LYS A 103 -26.51 8.47 -2.62
CA LYS A 103 -26.33 8.31 -4.08
C LYS A 103 -25.10 7.46 -4.42
N THR A 104 -25.31 6.49 -5.31
CA THR A 104 -24.29 5.52 -5.75
C THR A 104 -23.78 5.75 -7.17
N SER A 105 -24.46 6.60 -8.00
CA SER A 105 -24.05 6.88 -9.39
C SER A 105 -23.07 8.06 -9.46
N SER A 106 -21.95 7.90 -10.17
CA SER A 106 -20.91 8.93 -10.37
C SER A 106 -21.48 10.23 -10.94
N ALA A 107 -22.40 10.15 -11.93
CA ALA A 107 -23.03 11.33 -12.53
C ALA A 107 -23.82 12.16 -11.51
N ARG A 108 -24.54 11.51 -10.59
CA ARG A 108 -25.31 12.20 -9.56
C ARG A 108 -24.42 12.85 -8.49
N ILE A 109 -23.28 12.22 -8.17
CA ILE A 109 -22.31 12.79 -7.22
C ILE A 109 -21.63 14.01 -7.84
N ILE A 110 -21.25 13.95 -9.12
CA ILE A 110 -20.68 15.09 -9.86
C ILE A 110 -21.69 16.24 -9.91
N SER A 111 -22.97 15.96 -10.22
CA SER A 111 -24.02 16.99 -10.21
C SER A 111 -24.18 17.62 -8.83
N ASN A 112 -24.13 16.83 -7.75
CA ASN A 112 -24.15 17.34 -6.39
C ASN A 112 -22.97 18.25 -6.08
N LEU A 113 -21.75 17.89 -6.51
CA LEU A 113 -20.56 18.74 -6.36
C LEU A 113 -20.69 20.06 -7.11
N TRP A 114 -21.24 20.05 -8.34
CA TRP A 114 -21.51 21.27 -9.11
C TRP A 114 -22.49 22.20 -8.38
N ILE A 115 -23.61 21.65 -7.88
CA ILE A 115 -24.59 22.44 -7.12
C ILE A 115 -23.97 23.01 -5.86
N GLN A 116 -23.14 22.26 -5.16
CA GLN A 116 -22.42 22.72 -3.97
C GLN A 116 -21.53 23.93 -4.29
N ILE A 117 -20.70 23.84 -5.36
CA ILE A 117 -19.80 24.92 -5.76
C ILE A 117 -20.57 26.18 -6.19
N VAL A 118 -21.63 26.03 -6.98
CA VAL A 118 -22.46 27.17 -7.39
C VAL A 118 -23.09 27.84 -6.17
N THR A 119 -23.63 27.06 -5.26
CA THR A 119 -24.22 27.58 -4.00
C THR A 119 -23.18 28.31 -3.17
N ASP A 120 -22.00 27.72 -2.98
CA ASP A 120 -20.93 28.32 -2.19
C ASP A 120 -20.40 29.62 -2.83
N LEU A 121 -20.21 29.66 -4.14
CA LEU A 121 -19.82 30.88 -4.85
C LEU A 121 -20.88 31.97 -4.76
N THR A 122 -22.17 31.62 -4.84
CA THR A 122 -23.27 32.57 -4.68
C THR A 122 -23.29 33.18 -3.28
N VAL A 123 -23.20 32.33 -2.26
CA VAL A 123 -23.13 32.76 -0.86
C VAL A 123 -21.89 33.62 -0.61
N LEU A 124 -20.73 33.21 -1.15
CA LEU A 124 -19.49 33.97 -1.04
C LEU A 124 -19.63 35.34 -1.66
N THR A 125 -20.31 35.46 -2.83
CA THR A 125 -20.55 36.76 -3.48
C THR A 125 -21.40 37.67 -2.58
N VAL A 126 -22.41 37.14 -1.92
CA VAL A 126 -23.23 37.88 -0.97
C VAL A 126 -22.40 38.31 0.25
N VAL A 127 -21.53 37.46 0.77
CA VAL A 127 -20.60 37.79 1.86
C VAL A 127 -19.64 38.90 1.44
N VAL A 128 -19.06 38.81 0.23
CA VAL A 128 -18.14 39.80 -0.35
C VAL A 128 -18.83 41.14 -0.47
N TYR A 129 -20.07 41.18 -0.91
CA TYR A 129 -20.85 42.41 -0.94
C TYR A 129 -20.99 43.05 0.44
N PHE A 130 -21.45 42.33 1.49
CA PHE A 130 -21.65 42.85 2.82
C PHE A 130 -20.36 43.26 3.54
N VAL A 131 -19.24 42.60 3.24
CA VAL A 131 -17.93 42.88 3.85
C VAL A 131 -17.24 44.09 3.18
N GLY A 132 -17.57 44.38 1.91
CA GLY A 132 -16.96 45.39 1.07
C GLY A 132 -16.11 44.77 -0.03
N SER A 133 -16.66 44.76 -1.24
CA SER A 133 -16.15 43.99 -2.37
C SER A 133 -14.73 44.36 -2.82
N LEU A 134 -14.39 45.65 -2.77
CA LEU A 134 -13.11 46.23 -3.20
C LEU A 134 -12.32 46.91 -2.07
N GLU A 135 -12.96 47.16 -0.92
CA GLU A 135 -12.32 47.76 0.25
C GLU A 135 -11.60 46.74 1.14
N THR A 136 -11.93 45.47 0.97
CA THR A 136 -11.36 44.35 1.74
C THR A 136 -10.74 43.29 0.86
N ASN A 137 -9.81 42.52 1.41
CA ASN A 137 -9.20 41.38 0.72
C ASN A 137 -10.10 40.12 0.71
N ILE A 138 -11.39 40.24 1.06
CA ILE A 138 -12.30 39.07 1.14
C ILE A 138 -12.50 38.40 -0.23
N ALA A 139 -12.31 39.14 -1.33
CA ALA A 139 -12.33 38.57 -2.69
C ALA A 139 -11.32 37.43 -2.90
N PHE A 140 -10.22 37.39 -2.14
CA PHE A 140 -9.30 36.27 -2.17
C PHE A 140 -9.93 34.93 -1.69
N ALA A 141 -11.05 34.96 -0.98
CA ALA A 141 -11.77 33.73 -0.60
C ALA A 141 -12.27 32.94 -1.81
N TYR A 142 -12.47 33.54 -2.98
CA TYR A 142 -12.77 32.84 -4.22
C TYR A 142 -11.63 31.92 -4.66
N LEU A 143 -10.37 32.23 -4.32
CA LEU A 143 -9.22 31.37 -4.65
C LEU A 143 -9.35 29.99 -4.07
N PHE A 144 -9.96 29.86 -2.89
CA PHE A 144 -10.23 28.55 -2.30
C PHE A 144 -11.07 27.66 -3.24
N HIS A 145 -12.16 28.19 -3.79
CA HIS A 145 -13.01 27.44 -4.72
C HIS A 145 -12.34 27.20 -6.07
N ILE A 146 -11.54 28.16 -6.56
CA ILE A 146 -10.77 28.02 -7.80
C ILE A 146 -9.74 26.89 -7.68
N VAL A 147 -8.92 26.89 -6.63
CA VAL A 147 -7.91 25.85 -6.39
C VAL A 147 -8.57 24.48 -6.18
N LEU A 148 -9.63 24.45 -5.40
CA LEU A 148 -10.35 23.23 -5.08
C LEU A 148 -11.00 22.62 -6.33
N SER A 149 -11.53 23.46 -7.23
CA SER A 149 -12.05 23.01 -8.51
C SER A 149 -10.95 22.38 -9.40
N CYS A 150 -9.71 22.86 -9.33
CA CYS A 150 -8.59 22.26 -10.07
C CYS A 150 -8.23 20.85 -9.54
N VAL A 151 -8.48 20.59 -8.26
CA VAL A 151 -8.23 19.27 -7.64
C VAL A 151 -9.33 18.26 -8.00
N PHE A 152 -10.60 18.68 -8.02
CA PHE A 152 -11.74 17.75 -8.15
C PHE A 152 -12.28 17.61 -9.58
N PHE A 153 -12.10 18.61 -10.42
CA PHE A 153 -12.63 18.64 -11.77
C PHE A 153 -11.54 18.55 -12.83
N SER A 154 -11.96 18.31 -14.08
CA SER A 154 -11.07 18.42 -15.22
C SER A 154 -10.64 19.88 -15.44
N ARG A 155 -9.56 20.09 -16.21
CA ARG A 155 -9.06 21.43 -16.52
C ARG A 155 -10.12 22.33 -17.15
N ARG A 156 -10.97 21.80 -18.03
CA ARG A 156 -12.07 22.55 -18.67
C ARG A 156 -13.13 22.94 -17.64
N GLN A 157 -13.51 22.02 -16.77
CA GLN A 157 -14.50 22.28 -15.73
C GLN A 157 -14.01 23.27 -14.67
N SER A 158 -12.75 23.18 -14.25
CA SER A 158 -12.16 24.15 -13.31
C SER A 158 -12.03 25.54 -13.92
N LEU A 159 -11.81 25.64 -15.24
CA LEU A 159 -11.87 26.91 -15.96
C LEU A 159 -13.28 27.53 -15.90
N VAL A 160 -14.33 26.72 -16.10
CA VAL A 160 -15.72 27.19 -15.98
C VAL A 160 -16.01 27.73 -14.60
N VAL A 161 -15.57 27.03 -13.53
CA VAL A 161 -15.73 27.55 -12.15
C VAL A 161 -15.00 28.87 -11.96
N THR A 162 -13.79 29.01 -12.50
CA THR A 162 -13.01 30.26 -12.42
C THR A 162 -13.67 31.41 -13.15
N VAL A 163 -14.16 31.16 -14.38
CA VAL A 163 -14.89 32.16 -15.16
C VAL A 163 -16.19 32.55 -14.45
N MET A 164 -16.89 31.61 -13.84
CA MET A 164 -18.09 31.87 -13.07
C MET A 164 -17.79 32.72 -11.81
N ALA A 165 -16.70 32.43 -11.10
CA ALA A 165 -16.25 33.23 -9.97
C ALA A 165 -15.92 34.68 -10.38
N ILE A 166 -15.18 34.86 -11.49
CA ILE A 166 -14.86 36.19 -12.06
C ILE A 166 -16.14 36.91 -12.47
N GLY A 167 -17.07 36.22 -13.13
CA GLY A 167 -18.36 36.80 -13.54
C GLY A 167 -19.21 37.27 -12.36
N MET A 168 -19.34 36.43 -11.31
CA MET A 168 -20.08 36.78 -10.09
C MET A 168 -19.46 37.96 -9.35
N PHE A 169 -18.13 37.96 -9.22
CA PHE A 169 -17.43 39.10 -8.64
C PHE A 169 -17.58 40.38 -9.48
N GLY A 170 -17.47 40.27 -10.83
CA GLY A 170 -17.65 41.37 -11.76
C GLY A 170 -19.07 41.93 -11.75
N VAL A 171 -20.10 41.08 -11.66
CA VAL A 171 -21.49 41.54 -11.51
C VAL A 171 -21.71 42.23 -10.18
N CYS A 172 -21.15 41.72 -9.08
CA CYS A 172 -21.24 42.31 -7.77
C CYS A 172 -20.61 43.73 -7.76
N THR A 173 -19.35 43.83 -8.17
CA THR A 173 -18.62 45.11 -8.21
C THR A 173 -19.20 46.10 -9.23
N GLY A 174 -19.67 45.62 -10.39
CA GLY A 174 -20.34 46.39 -11.42
C GLY A 174 -21.66 46.99 -10.92
N ALA A 175 -22.48 46.21 -10.20
CA ALA A 175 -23.74 46.65 -9.63
C ALA A 175 -23.53 47.70 -8.52
N GLU A 176 -22.46 47.55 -7.75
CA GLU A 176 -22.13 48.41 -6.63
C GLU A 176 -21.51 49.74 -7.07
N TYR A 177 -20.48 49.71 -7.93
CA TYR A 177 -19.69 50.90 -8.25
C TYR A 177 -19.98 51.52 -9.63
N VAL A 178 -20.33 50.72 -10.64
CA VAL A 178 -20.57 51.21 -12.01
C VAL A 178 -22.03 51.57 -12.22
N LEU A 179 -22.93 50.62 -11.98
CA LEU A 179 -24.37 50.83 -12.19
C LEU A 179 -25.04 51.55 -10.99
N LYS A 180 -24.40 51.53 -9.84
CA LYS A 180 -24.93 52.12 -8.58
C LYS A 180 -26.34 51.65 -8.23
N ILE A 181 -26.68 50.41 -8.62
CA ILE A 181 -27.96 49.76 -8.28
C ILE A 181 -27.95 49.32 -6.82
N LEU A 182 -26.79 48.83 -6.37
CA LEU A 182 -26.57 48.45 -4.98
C LEU A 182 -25.78 49.58 -4.27
N PRO A 183 -26.13 49.95 -3.04
CA PRO A 183 -25.34 50.89 -2.28
C PRO A 183 -23.99 50.25 -1.90
N PRO A 184 -22.86 50.99 -1.99
CA PRO A 184 -21.57 50.45 -1.57
C PRO A 184 -21.63 50.16 -0.07
N THR A 185 -21.21 48.93 0.27
CA THR A 185 -21.18 48.45 1.66
C THR A 185 -19.73 48.28 2.11
N SER A 186 -19.47 48.65 3.37
CA SER A 186 -18.17 48.46 3.99
C SER A 186 -18.34 48.06 5.45
N ILE A 187 -17.48 47.15 5.88
CA ILE A 187 -17.38 46.84 7.32
C ILE A 187 -16.66 47.92 8.11
N PHE A 188 -15.96 48.86 7.45
CA PHE A 188 -15.25 49.94 8.13
C PHE A 188 -16.16 51.12 8.40
N LEU A 189 -15.98 51.78 9.56
CA LEU A 189 -16.73 52.97 9.96
C LEU A 189 -16.36 54.22 9.12
N ARG A 190 -15.13 54.27 8.61
CA ARG A 190 -14.66 55.27 7.66
C ARG A 190 -14.25 54.59 6.38
N SER A 191 -14.91 54.90 5.27
CA SER A 191 -14.49 54.47 3.95
C SER A 191 -13.35 55.34 3.46
N HIS A 192 -12.30 54.79 2.90
CA HIS A 192 -11.17 55.51 2.34
C HIS A 192 -11.45 56.04 0.91
N LEU A 193 -12.66 55.82 0.40
CA LEU A 193 -13.05 56.10 -1.00
C LEU A 193 -13.86 57.38 -1.20
N GLU A 194 -13.97 58.27 -0.19
CA GLU A 194 -14.90 59.40 -0.20
C GLU A 194 -14.41 60.69 -0.93
N ASP A 195 -13.13 60.81 -1.37
CA ASP A 195 -12.59 62.14 -1.68
C ASP A 195 -12.47 62.51 -3.19
N ASP A 196 -12.50 61.60 -4.19
CA ASP A 196 -12.49 61.96 -5.63
C ASP A 196 -12.97 60.84 -6.56
N VAL A 197 -14.09 61.07 -7.28
CA VAL A 197 -14.75 60.06 -8.15
C VAL A 197 -13.86 59.57 -9.32
N ARG A 198 -12.92 60.38 -9.82
CA ARG A 198 -12.01 59.92 -10.91
C ARG A 198 -10.89 59.03 -10.41
N THR A 199 -10.30 59.35 -9.30
CA THR A 199 -9.26 58.57 -8.61
C THR A 199 -9.88 57.28 -8.10
N GLU A 200 -11.12 57.30 -7.64
CA GLU A 200 -11.90 56.15 -7.23
C GLU A 200 -12.07 55.13 -8.38
N LEU A 201 -12.56 55.56 -9.55
CA LEU A 201 -12.79 54.64 -10.69
C LEU A 201 -11.51 53.98 -11.20
N VAL A 202 -10.40 54.74 -11.26
CA VAL A 202 -9.08 54.21 -11.65
C VAL A 202 -8.60 53.14 -10.66
N THR A 203 -8.66 53.45 -9.37
CA THR A 203 -8.24 52.51 -8.28
C THR A 203 -9.09 51.24 -8.28
N LEU A 204 -10.41 51.35 -8.42
CA LEU A 204 -11.33 50.24 -8.52
C LEU A 204 -11.00 49.36 -9.72
N THR A 205 -10.75 49.98 -10.89
CA THR A 205 -10.39 49.24 -12.12
C THR A 205 -9.09 48.50 -11.94
N ILE A 206 -8.06 49.10 -11.37
CA ILE A 206 -6.77 48.49 -11.09
C ILE A 206 -6.94 47.31 -10.13
N ASN A 207 -7.66 47.48 -9.02
CA ASN A 207 -7.89 46.43 -8.04
C ASN A 207 -8.66 45.24 -8.63
N PHE A 208 -9.67 45.52 -9.45
CA PHE A 208 -10.43 44.46 -10.13
C PHE A 208 -9.53 43.63 -11.07
N PHE A 209 -8.79 44.29 -11.97
CA PHE A 209 -7.91 43.56 -12.90
C PHE A 209 -6.76 42.88 -12.20
N LEU A 210 -6.21 43.44 -11.14
CA LEU A 210 -5.18 42.80 -10.31
C LEU A 210 -5.72 41.52 -9.65
N THR A 211 -6.92 41.61 -9.07
CA THR A 211 -7.60 40.47 -8.44
C THR A 211 -7.86 39.35 -9.45
N VAL A 212 -8.45 39.68 -10.60
CA VAL A 212 -8.71 38.71 -11.68
C VAL A 212 -7.42 38.13 -12.24
N GLY A 213 -6.38 38.95 -12.40
CA GLY A 213 -5.05 38.49 -12.83
C GLY A 213 -4.44 37.47 -11.88
N ILE A 214 -4.51 37.74 -10.57
CA ILE A 214 -4.06 36.79 -9.54
C ILE A 214 -4.86 35.48 -9.62
N TRP A 215 -6.18 35.54 -9.76
CA TRP A 215 -7.02 34.34 -9.86
C TRP A 215 -6.68 33.52 -11.12
N ALA A 216 -6.41 34.16 -12.25
CA ALA A 216 -6.01 33.48 -13.48
C ALA A 216 -4.64 32.78 -13.31
N VAL A 217 -3.66 33.45 -12.69
CA VAL A 217 -2.35 32.85 -12.41
C VAL A 217 -2.48 31.67 -11.45
N VAL A 218 -3.21 31.81 -10.36
CA VAL A 218 -3.43 30.74 -9.39
C VAL A 218 -4.16 29.54 -10.05
N TRP A 219 -5.19 29.81 -10.83
CA TRP A 219 -5.86 28.74 -11.60
C TRP A 219 -4.89 28.01 -12.53
N TYR A 220 -4.07 28.77 -13.28
CA TYR A 220 -3.10 28.18 -14.19
C TYR A 220 -2.10 27.26 -13.45
N LEU A 221 -1.51 27.76 -12.37
CA LEU A 221 -0.56 27.00 -11.58
C LEU A 221 -1.21 25.77 -10.90
N ALA A 222 -2.36 25.95 -10.28
CA ALA A 222 -3.09 24.87 -9.61
C ALA A 222 -3.56 23.80 -10.61
N SER A 223 -4.09 24.19 -11.77
CA SER A 223 -4.51 23.27 -12.82
C SER A 223 -3.32 22.50 -13.41
N ARG A 224 -2.18 23.15 -13.59
CA ARG A 224 -0.95 22.54 -14.07
C ARG A 224 -0.40 21.51 -13.09
N LEU A 225 -0.35 21.89 -11.81
CA LEU A 225 0.11 20.99 -10.74
C LEU A 225 -0.81 19.77 -10.60
N SER A 226 -2.12 20.00 -10.56
CA SER A 226 -3.11 18.92 -10.48
C SER A 226 -3.01 17.94 -11.67
N PHE A 227 -2.80 18.46 -12.88
CA PHE A 227 -2.56 17.63 -14.06
C PHE A 227 -1.30 16.77 -13.89
N MET A 228 -0.19 17.37 -13.46
CA MET A 228 1.10 16.68 -13.27
C MET A 228 1.00 15.56 -12.21
N VAL A 229 0.31 15.82 -11.10
CA VAL A 229 0.09 14.83 -10.03
C VAL A 229 -0.72 13.64 -10.57
N ARG A 230 -1.86 13.91 -11.23
CA ARG A 230 -2.70 12.84 -11.81
C ARG A 230 -1.96 12.01 -12.86
N GLN A 231 -1.11 12.62 -13.67
CA GLN A 231 -0.30 11.89 -14.64
C GLN A 231 0.68 10.94 -13.94
N ARG A 232 1.36 11.41 -12.90
CA ARG A 232 2.27 10.56 -12.11
C ARG A 232 1.56 9.42 -11.40
N ASP A 233 0.40 9.67 -10.81
CA ASP A 233 -0.40 8.63 -10.16
C ASP A 233 -0.82 7.54 -11.17
N PHE A 234 -1.16 7.94 -12.39
CA PHE A 234 -1.49 6.99 -13.45
C PHE A 234 -0.28 6.17 -13.90
N GLU A 235 0.88 6.80 -14.11
CA GLU A 235 2.14 6.13 -14.46
C GLU A 235 2.58 5.14 -13.37
N LEU A 236 2.44 5.52 -12.09
CA LEU A 236 2.73 4.66 -10.96
C LEU A 236 1.79 3.45 -10.91
N ALA A 237 0.49 3.66 -11.10
CA ALA A 237 -0.50 2.58 -11.11
C ALA A 237 -0.24 1.59 -12.27
N GLU A 238 0.09 2.10 -13.47
CA GLU A 238 0.45 1.27 -14.62
C GLU A 238 1.73 0.48 -14.37
N THR A 239 2.77 1.14 -13.84
CA THR A 239 4.06 0.50 -13.53
C THR A 239 3.90 -0.59 -12.48
N ASN A 240 3.12 -0.34 -11.42
CA ASN A 240 2.81 -1.33 -10.40
C ASN A 240 2.06 -2.53 -10.99
N SER A 241 1.06 -2.28 -11.84
CA SER A 241 0.32 -3.36 -12.53
C SER A 241 1.23 -4.21 -13.42
N ARG A 242 2.15 -3.58 -14.17
CA ARG A 242 3.14 -4.30 -15.00
C ARG A 242 4.11 -5.12 -14.13
N LEU A 243 4.56 -4.55 -13.01
CA LEU A 243 5.46 -5.25 -12.07
C LEU A 243 4.78 -6.49 -11.47
N GLU A 244 3.53 -6.35 -11.02
CA GLU A 244 2.74 -7.48 -10.52
C GLU A 244 2.51 -8.56 -11.58
N ALA A 245 2.21 -8.16 -12.84
CA ALA A 245 2.05 -9.11 -13.93
C ALA A 245 3.34 -9.88 -14.21
N ALA A 246 4.49 -9.18 -14.25
CA ALA A 246 5.80 -9.80 -14.45
C ALA A 246 6.19 -10.73 -13.31
N GLN A 247 5.88 -10.37 -12.06
CA GLN A 247 6.10 -11.25 -10.91
C GLN A 247 5.24 -12.52 -10.98
N ARG A 248 3.95 -12.40 -11.34
CA ARG A 248 3.04 -13.54 -11.53
C ARG A 248 3.54 -14.47 -12.64
N GLU A 249 4.00 -13.92 -13.75
CA GLU A 249 4.54 -14.68 -14.88
C GLU A 249 5.82 -15.41 -14.46
N ARG A 250 6.76 -14.73 -13.78
CA ARG A 250 7.98 -15.36 -13.23
C ARG A 250 7.65 -16.52 -12.29
N SER A 251 6.69 -16.37 -11.39
CA SER A 251 6.26 -17.43 -10.48
C SER A 251 5.65 -18.61 -11.24
N ARG A 252 4.81 -18.36 -12.24
CA ARG A 252 4.25 -19.43 -13.10
C ARG A 252 5.32 -20.20 -13.86
N HIS A 253 6.29 -19.49 -14.46
CA HIS A 253 7.41 -20.14 -15.15
C HIS A 253 8.25 -21.00 -14.19
N MET A 254 8.52 -20.50 -12.98
CA MET A 254 9.24 -21.23 -11.97
C MET A 254 8.51 -22.51 -11.54
N LEU A 255 7.19 -22.44 -11.33
CA LEU A 255 6.33 -23.59 -11.04
C LEU A 255 6.36 -24.61 -12.17
N ALA A 256 6.15 -24.19 -13.42
CA ALA A 256 6.15 -25.08 -14.59
C ALA A 256 7.50 -25.78 -14.78
N THR A 257 8.60 -25.03 -14.72
CA THR A 257 9.96 -25.56 -14.85
C THR A 257 10.28 -26.59 -13.77
N THR A 258 9.83 -26.33 -12.55
CA THR A 258 10.05 -27.25 -11.43
C THR A 258 9.29 -28.57 -11.59
N HIS A 259 8.03 -28.50 -12.00
CA HIS A 259 7.28 -29.73 -12.32
C HIS A 259 7.95 -30.55 -13.43
N GLN A 260 8.47 -29.86 -14.45
CA GLN A 260 9.22 -30.54 -15.55
C GLN A 260 10.54 -31.13 -15.08
N LEU A 261 11.22 -30.56 -14.09
CA LEU A 261 12.46 -31.11 -13.54
C LEU A 261 12.23 -32.30 -12.58
N LYS A 262 11.12 -32.30 -11.85
CA LYS A 262 10.82 -33.37 -10.89
C LYS A 262 10.68 -34.75 -11.56
N ALA A 263 10.06 -34.82 -12.73
CA ALA A 263 9.83 -36.09 -13.45
C ALA A 263 11.13 -36.77 -13.90
N PRO A 264 12.09 -36.10 -14.59
CA PRO A 264 13.34 -36.75 -14.98
C PRO A 264 14.21 -37.15 -13.78
N PHE A 265 14.26 -36.38 -12.71
CA PHE A 265 15.00 -36.75 -11.52
C PHE A 265 14.41 -38.00 -10.82
N ALA A 266 13.07 -38.10 -10.76
CA ALA A 266 12.39 -39.25 -10.25
C ALA A 266 12.70 -40.52 -11.10
N ALA A 267 12.73 -40.39 -12.42
CA ALA A 267 13.09 -41.50 -13.34
C ALA A 267 14.55 -41.94 -13.16
N ILE A 268 15.50 -40.96 -13.06
CA ILE A 268 16.92 -41.28 -12.82
C ILE A 268 17.08 -41.99 -11.46
N HIS A 269 16.41 -41.49 -10.42
CA HIS A 269 16.43 -42.07 -9.09
C HIS A 269 15.88 -43.51 -9.10
N SER A 270 14.74 -43.75 -9.75
CA SER A 270 14.12 -45.06 -9.87
C SER A 270 15.02 -46.05 -10.62
N ASN A 271 15.59 -45.64 -11.75
CA ASN A 271 16.51 -46.49 -12.53
C ASN A 271 17.78 -46.84 -11.73
N ALA A 272 18.33 -45.87 -11.01
CA ALA A 272 19.49 -46.10 -10.15
C ALA A 272 19.15 -47.08 -8.97
N GLN A 273 17.93 -47.01 -8.43
CA GLN A 273 17.48 -47.96 -7.41
C GLN A 273 17.33 -49.40 -7.98
N LEU A 274 16.80 -49.58 -9.20
CA LEU A 274 16.66 -50.86 -9.85
C LEU A 274 18.04 -51.54 -10.05
N LEU A 275 19.06 -50.73 -10.39
CA LEU A 275 20.44 -51.25 -10.48
C LEU A 275 20.95 -51.76 -9.14
N LEU A 276 20.75 -50.98 -8.04
CA LEU A 276 21.18 -51.40 -6.70
C LEU A 276 20.41 -52.62 -6.15
N GLN A 277 19.15 -52.79 -6.55
CA GLN A 277 18.31 -53.92 -6.12
C GLN A 277 18.59 -55.21 -6.91
N GLY A 278 19.53 -55.20 -7.86
CA GLY A 278 19.94 -56.38 -8.62
C GLY A 278 19.00 -56.76 -9.76
N TYR A 279 17.97 -55.93 -10.09
CA TYR A 279 17.06 -56.24 -11.22
C TYR A 279 17.76 -56.31 -12.60
N CYS A 280 18.95 -55.71 -12.70
CA CYS A 280 19.75 -55.73 -13.95
C CYS A 280 20.94 -56.73 -13.88
N GLY A 281 20.97 -57.61 -12.88
CA GLY A 281 22.08 -58.47 -12.58
C GLY A 281 23.08 -57.87 -11.58
N ASP A 282 24.09 -58.67 -11.19
CA ASP A 282 25.10 -58.22 -10.24
C ASP A 282 26.00 -57.12 -10.86
N ILE A 283 26.22 -56.05 -10.15
CA ILE A 283 27.08 -54.95 -10.57
C ILE A 283 28.36 -54.92 -9.71
N PRO A 284 29.51 -54.52 -10.27
CA PRO A 284 30.75 -54.37 -9.52
C PRO A 284 30.63 -53.40 -8.37
N GLU A 285 31.39 -53.58 -7.28
CA GLU A 285 31.32 -52.73 -6.10
C GLU A 285 31.60 -51.25 -6.38
N GLU A 286 32.47 -50.95 -7.32
CA GLU A 286 32.73 -49.58 -7.80
C GLU A 286 31.48 -48.97 -8.47
N ALA A 287 30.71 -49.77 -9.23
CA ALA A 287 29.44 -49.31 -9.83
C ALA A 287 28.36 -49.08 -8.77
N VAL A 288 28.30 -49.87 -7.71
CA VAL A 288 27.42 -49.68 -6.55
C VAL A 288 27.66 -48.31 -5.92
N GLN A 289 28.95 -47.98 -5.67
CA GLN A 289 29.31 -46.67 -5.07
C GLN A 289 28.93 -45.48 -5.99
N VAL A 290 29.09 -45.62 -7.30
CA VAL A 290 28.69 -44.59 -8.26
C VAL A 290 27.19 -44.40 -8.26
N THR A 291 26.43 -45.53 -8.30
CA THR A 291 24.97 -45.53 -8.31
C THR A 291 24.39 -44.92 -7.02
N GLN A 292 24.98 -45.22 -5.86
CA GLN A 292 24.60 -44.60 -4.59
C GLN A 292 24.81 -43.05 -4.62
N ARG A 293 25.94 -42.62 -5.21
CA ARG A 293 26.18 -41.15 -5.39
C ARG A 293 25.16 -40.50 -6.33
N ILE A 294 24.72 -41.17 -7.38
CA ILE A 294 23.67 -40.68 -8.28
C ILE A 294 22.36 -40.54 -7.52
N ILE A 295 21.96 -41.53 -6.73
CA ILE A 295 20.75 -41.50 -5.89
C ILE A 295 20.78 -40.34 -4.92
N ALA A 296 21.91 -40.16 -4.20
CA ALA A 296 22.07 -39.07 -3.25
C ALA A 296 21.94 -37.70 -3.94
N ARG A 297 22.57 -37.54 -5.12
CA ARG A 297 22.46 -36.30 -5.92
C ARG A 297 21.05 -36.00 -6.41
N CYS A 298 20.33 -37.05 -6.90
CA CYS A 298 18.95 -36.89 -7.34
C CYS A 298 18.02 -36.48 -6.19
N ARG A 299 18.15 -37.10 -5.01
CA ARG A 299 17.40 -36.73 -3.80
C ARG A 299 17.65 -35.27 -3.44
N ARG A 300 18.92 -34.85 -3.36
CA ARG A 300 19.31 -33.49 -3.04
C ARG A 300 18.68 -32.49 -4.00
N LEU A 301 18.83 -32.70 -5.33
CA LEU A 301 18.25 -31.82 -6.34
C LEU A 301 16.72 -31.70 -6.23
N THR A 302 16.04 -32.86 -5.97
CA THR A 302 14.59 -32.85 -5.76
C THR A 302 14.18 -31.99 -4.54
N THR A 303 14.94 -32.07 -3.44
CA THR A 303 14.70 -31.27 -2.24
C THR A 303 14.94 -29.79 -2.50
N GLU A 304 16.08 -29.42 -3.12
CA GLU A 304 16.40 -28.03 -3.48
C GLU A 304 15.33 -27.40 -4.37
N ILE A 305 14.84 -28.16 -5.35
CA ILE A 305 13.75 -27.72 -6.24
C ILE A 305 12.44 -27.50 -5.46
N GLN A 306 12.09 -28.39 -4.51
CA GLN A 306 10.90 -28.22 -3.68
C GLN A 306 10.98 -27.01 -2.77
N GLU A 307 12.13 -26.76 -2.15
CA GLU A 307 12.36 -25.59 -1.30
C GLU A 307 12.32 -24.27 -2.10
N MET A 308 12.90 -24.24 -3.30
CA MET A 308 12.77 -23.08 -4.21
C MET A 308 11.31 -22.78 -4.57
N LEU A 309 10.50 -23.82 -4.80
CA LEU A 309 9.06 -23.68 -5.04
C LEU A 309 8.33 -23.10 -3.84
N GLN A 310 8.63 -23.60 -2.65
CA GLN A 310 8.02 -23.09 -1.41
C GLN A 310 8.33 -21.60 -1.24
N LEU A 311 9.58 -21.20 -1.47
CA LEU A 311 10.02 -19.80 -1.42
C LEU A 311 9.32 -18.95 -2.48
N ALA A 312 9.24 -19.41 -3.73
CA ALA A 312 8.55 -18.69 -4.81
C ALA A 312 7.06 -18.51 -4.54
N ASN A 313 6.40 -19.51 -3.95
CA ASN A 313 4.99 -19.43 -3.57
C ASN A 313 4.77 -18.46 -2.41
N LEU A 314 5.64 -18.45 -1.41
CA LEU A 314 5.59 -17.50 -0.30
C LEU A 314 5.84 -16.05 -0.74
N GLY A 315 6.73 -15.84 -1.74
CA GLY A 315 7.08 -14.52 -2.28
C GLY A 315 6.07 -13.94 -3.28
N SER A 316 5.09 -14.73 -3.75
CA SER A 316 4.09 -14.25 -4.71
C SER A 316 2.95 -13.53 -3.99
N ALA A 317 3.00 -12.20 -4.00
CA ALA A 317 1.96 -11.29 -3.45
C ALA A 317 0.56 -11.43 -4.10
N SER A 318 0.37 -12.38 -5.02
CA SER A 318 -0.85 -12.56 -5.82
C SER A 318 -1.79 -13.65 -5.34
N GLN A 319 -1.47 -14.36 -4.28
CA GLN A 319 -2.44 -15.22 -3.63
C GLN A 319 -3.07 -14.43 -2.50
N GLU A 320 -4.41 -14.40 -2.46
CA GLU A 320 -5.12 -14.01 -1.25
C GLU A 320 -4.44 -14.72 -0.08
N PRO A 321 -4.11 -14.02 1.02
CA PRO A 321 -3.52 -14.67 2.17
C PRO A 321 -4.38 -15.91 2.49
N PRO A 322 -3.77 -17.09 2.68
CA PRO A 322 -4.53 -18.29 2.96
C PRO A 322 -5.41 -18.03 4.19
N PRO A 323 -6.62 -18.61 4.23
CA PRO A 323 -7.56 -18.33 5.32
C PRO A 323 -6.88 -18.57 6.67
N GLU A 324 -6.83 -17.54 7.49
CA GLU A 324 -6.25 -17.63 8.82
C GLU A 324 -7.13 -18.54 9.68
N THR A 325 -6.57 -19.67 10.08
CA THR A 325 -7.23 -20.63 10.97
C THR A 325 -6.63 -20.58 12.37
N ARG A 326 -7.41 -21.00 13.35
CA ARG A 326 -6.95 -21.18 14.73
C ARG A 326 -6.32 -22.57 14.86
N ILE A 327 -5.04 -22.62 15.12
CA ILE A 327 -4.25 -23.84 15.16
C ILE A 327 -3.78 -24.12 16.58
N VAL A 328 -3.98 -25.33 17.07
CA VAL A 328 -3.46 -25.76 18.35
C VAL A 328 -1.98 -26.10 18.22
N SER A 329 -1.11 -25.34 18.86
CA SER A 329 0.35 -25.47 18.72
C SER A 329 0.89 -26.85 19.08
N THR A 330 0.31 -27.53 20.06
CA THR A 330 0.77 -28.85 20.50
C THR A 330 0.59 -29.90 19.45
N GLU A 331 -0.56 -29.95 18.78
CA GLU A 331 -0.87 -30.91 17.71
C GLU A 331 0.06 -30.68 16.52
N LEU A 332 0.21 -29.40 16.12
CA LEU A 332 1.09 -29.03 15.02
C LEU A 332 2.55 -29.38 15.30
N LEU A 333 3.09 -29.07 16.47
CA LEU A 333 4.48 -29.39 16.81
C LEU A 333 4.73 -30.88 16.90
N LEU A 334 3.81 -31.65 17.47
CA LEU A 334 3.91 -33.12 17.52
C LEU A 334 3.91 -33.72 16.11
N TRP A 335 3.06 -33.23 15.23
CA TRP A 335 3.07 -33.63 13.82
C TRP A 335 4.41 -33.29 13.15
N CYS A 336 4.93 -32.06 13.33
CA CYS A 336 6.22 -31.66 12.76
C CYS A 336 7.40 -32.49 13.30
N MET A 337 7.38 -32.81 14.59
CA MET A 337 8.38 -33.71 15.19
C MET A 337 8.32 -35.10 14.58
N SER A 338 7.14 -35.64 14.33
CA SER A 338 7.00 -36.95 13.70
C SER A 338 7.59 -37.01 12.28
N GLN A 339 7.65 -35.88 11.56
CA GLN A 339 8.25 -35.83 10.22
C GLN A 339 9.79 -35.94 10.24
N VAL A 340 10.42 -35.47 11.34
CA VAL A 340 11.91 -35.52 11.48
C VAL A 340 12.39 -36.68 12.36
N ASP A 341 11.49 -37.39 13.02
CA ASP A 341 11.79 -38.55 13.90
C ASP A 341 12.62 -39.65 13.25
N PRO A 342 12.38 -40.05 11.97
CA PRO A 342 13.22 -41.05 11.33
C PRO A 342 14.71 -40.70 11.30
N VAL A 343 15.01 -39.43 10.94
CA VAL A 343 16.40 -38.92 10.90
C VAL A 343 16.97 -38.76 12.29
N ALA A 344 16.14 -38.37 13.27
CA ALA A 344 16.55 -38.27 14.66
C ALA A 344 16.96 -39.63 15.25
N ARG A 345 16.20 -40.70 14.94
CA ARG A 345 16.50 -42.09 15.38
C ARG A 345 17.78 -42.62 14.77
N GLU A 346 18.02 -42.35 13.47
CA GLU A 346 19.27 -42.80 12.81
C GLU A 346 20.53 -42.19 13.49
N ARG A 347 20.38 -41.09 14.22
CA ARG A 347 21.46 -40.36 14.87
C ARG A 347 21.40 -40.43 16.39
N ASP A 348 20.52 -41.24 16.96
CA ASP A 348 20.27 -41.42 18.39
C ASP A 348 19.96 -40.07 19.08
N ILE A 349 19.22 -39.19 18.42
CA ILE A 349 18.82 -37.87 18.96
C ILE A 349 17.53 -38.00 19.75
N VAL A 350 17.54 -37.50 21.00
CA VAL A 350 16.39 -37.56 21.92
C VAL A 350 15.65 -36.23 21.91
N PHE A 351 14.36 -36.25 21.65
CA PHE A 351 13.48 -35.10 21.82
C PHE A 351 13.08 -34.95 23.31
N THR A 352 13.20 -33.76 23.84
CA THR A 352 12.63 -33.37 25.14
C THR A 352 11.59 -32.27 24.90
N THR A 353 10.40 -32.39 25.51
CA THR A 353 9.28 -31.50 25.23
C THR A 353 8.72 -30.85 26.48
N ASP A 354 8.37 -29.52 26.37
CA ASP A 354 7.54 -28.79 27.34
C ASP A 354 6.46 -28.05 26.51
N LEU A 355 5.40 -28.76 26.14
CA LEU A 355 4.37 -28.28 25.26
C LEU A 355 3.11 -27.92 26.05
N ARG A 356 2.78 -26.63 26.11
CA ARG A 356 1.50 -26.14 26.60
C ARG A 356 0.63 -25.73 25.42
N PRO A 357 -0.65 -26.06 25.37
CA PRO A 357 -1.52 -25.72 24.26
C PRO A 357 -1.70 -24.19 24.22
N VAL A 358 -1.29 -23.57 23.11
CA VAL A 358 -1.57 -22.18 22.77
C VAL A 358 -2.17 -22.13 21.37
N ILE A 359 -2.96 -21.11 21.10
CA ILE A 359 -3.58 -20.92 19.78
C ILE A 359 -2.67 -20.04 18.94
N LEU A 360 -2.27 -20.54 17.77
CA LEU A 360 -1.59 -19.80 16.73
C LEU A 360 -2.62 -19.42 15.66
N ILE A 361 -2.48 -18.23 15.08
CA ILE A 361 -3.37 -17.75 14.00
C ILE A 361 -2.58 -17.65 12.71
N GLY A 362 -2.99 -18.39 11.70
CA GLY A 362 -2.35 -18.41 10.39
C GLY A 362 -2.70 -19.62 9.55
N SER A 363 -1.89 -19.93 8.53
CA SER A 363 -2.03 -21.13 7.73
C SER A 363 -1.26 -22.29 8.37
N GLU A 364 -1.93 -23.43 8.53
CA GLU A 364 -1.34 -24.64 9.08
C GLU A 364 -0.15 -25.11 8.21
N ASP A 365 -0.26 -25.02 6.88
CA ASP A 365 0.79 -25.42 5.96
C ASP A 365 2.03 -24.52 6.09
N HIS A 366 1.86 -23.21 6.24
CA HIS A 366 2.98 -22.30 6.44
C HIS A 366 3.69 -22.58 7.77
N PHE A 367 2.94 -22.84 8.83
CA PHE A 367 3.55 -23.16 10.12
C PHE A 367 4.20 -24.55 10.13
N LYS A 368 3.65 -25.52 9.39
CA LYS A 368 4.34 -26.80 9.13
C LYS A 368 5.68 -26.57 8.43
N MET A 369 5.72 -25.76 7.37
CA MET A 369 6.97 -25.40 6.70
C MET A 369 7.98 -24.77 7.67
N LEU A 370 7.55 -23.81 8.48
CA LEU A 370 8.39 -23.13 9.44
C LEU A 370 8.99 -24.10 10.47
N PHE A 371 8.14 -24.88 11.13
CA PHE A 371 8.60 -25.77 12.21
C PHE A 371 9.38 -26.97 11.70
N VAL A 372 9.01 -27.58 10.58
CA VAL A 372 9.76 -28.69 9.99
C VAL A 372 11.17 -28.24 9.60
N ASN A 373 11.34 -27.04 9.02
CA ASN A 373 12.67 -26.51 8.70
C ASN A 373 13.52 -26.28 9.93
N LEU A 374 12.97 -25.72 11.01
CA LEU A 374 13.71 -25.51 12.25
C LEU A 374 14.05 -26.82 12.95
N LEU A 375 13.11 -27.75 13.04
CA LEU A 375 13.32 -29.06 13.65
C LEU A 375 14.31 -29.90 12.84
N SER A 376 14.23 -29.89 11.52
CA SER A 376 15.19 -30.55 10.63
C SER A 376 16.60 -30.00 10.85
N ASN A 377 16.76 -28.67 10.93
CA ASN A 377 18.05 -28.06 11.25
C ASN A 377 18.56 -28.47 12.63
N ALA A 378 17.70 -28.46 13.65
CA ALA A 378 18.08 -28.88 15.00
C ALA A 378 18.56 -30.34 15.04
N VAL A 379 17.90 -31.24 14.31
CA VAL A 379 18.30 -32.67 14.22
C VAL A 379 19.58 -32.82 13.39
N VAL A 380 19.66 -32.19 12.22
CA VAL A 380 20.78 -32.36 11.29
C VAL A 380 22.08 -31.80 11.85
N TYR A 381 22.04 -30.67 12.56
CA TYR A 381 23.23 -30.00 13.11
C TYR A 381 23.55 -30.38 14.55
N SER A 382 22.73 -31.20 15.22
CA SER A 382 23.05 -31.79 16.52
C SER A 382 24.23 -32.75 16.42
N HIS A 383 24.92 -32.98 17.52
CA HIS A 383 25.85 -34.09 17.65
C HIS A 383 25.09 -35.43 17.71
N ASN A 384 25.73 -36.55 17.32
CA ASN A 384 25.15 -37.87 17.55
C ASN A 384 24.94 -38.12 19.03
N ASN A 385 23.89 -38.87 19.40
CA ASN A 385 23.41 -39.00 20.80
C ASN A 385 23.03 -37.68 21.45
N GLY A 386 22.64 -36.70 20.65
CA GLY A 386 22.29 -35.35 21.07
C GLY A 386 20.88 -35.23 21.62
N ARG A 387 20.51 -33.99 21.97
CA ARG A 387 19.17 -33.66 22.45
C ARG A 387 18.64 -32.44 21.68
N VAL A 388 17.37 -32.53 21.26
CA VAL A 388 16.61 -31.39 20.76
C VAL A 388 15.47 -31.09 21.74
N HIS A 389 15.47 -29.88 22.29
CA HIS A 389 14.43 -29.42 23.20
C HIS A 389 13.40 -28.57 22.45
N VAL A 390 12.12 -28.95 22.57
CA VAL A 390 11.00 -28.21 21.98
C VAL A 390 10.06 -27.76 23.08
N ALA A 391 9.91 -26.46 23.24
CA ALA A 391 8.99 -25.89 24.21
C ALA A 391 7.98 -24.95 23.54
N CYS A 392 6.75 -24.98 24.02
CA CYS A 392 5.71 -24.05 23.60
C CYS A 392 4.94 -23.60 24.84
N ARG A 393 4.92 -22.28 25.11
CA ARG A 393 4.25 -21.71 26.28
C ARG A 393 3.89 -20.24 26.04
N PRO A 394 2.85 -19.72 26.69
CA PRO A 394 2.63 -18.27 26.69
C PRO A 394 3.72 -17.57 27.52
N ASP A 395 4.14 -16.39 27.12
CA ASP A 395 5.00 -15.51 27.94
C ASP A 395 4.20 -14.73 28.98
N SER A 396 4.85 -13.79 29.69
CA SER A 396 4.21 -12.92 30.68
C SER A 396 3.08 -12.03 30.12
N ASN A 397 3.09 -11.79 28.80
CA ASN A 397 2.11 -10.97 28.07
C ASN A 397 1.05 -11.84 27.37
N SER A 398 1.00 -13.15 27.67
CA SER A 398 0.14 -14.14 26.99
C SER A 398 0.43 -14.31 25.49
N GLU A 399 1.58 -13.83 25.00
CA GLU A 399 2.03 -14.08 23.64
C GLU A 399 2.51 -15.54 23.52
N PRO A 400 2.11 -16.29 22.46
CA PRO A 400 2.62 -17.62 22.21
C PRO A 400 4.13 -17.59 21.90
N VAL A 401 4.91 -18.39 22.63
CA VAL A 401 6.36 -18.51 22.41
C VAL A 401 6.69 -19.96 22.16
N VAL A 402 7.32 -20.24 21.01
CA VAL A 402 7.87 -21.54 20.65
C VAL A 402 9.38 -21.47 20.68
N THR A 403 10.02 -22.41 21.39
CA THR A 403 11.47 -22.53 21.48
C THR A 403 11.90 -23.88 20.93
N ILE A 404 12.91 -23.88 20.04
CA ILE A 404 13.58 -25.07 19.53
C ILE A 404 15.07 -24.90 19.80
N ALA A 405 15.65 -25.82 20.59
CA ALA A 405 17.06 -25.74 20.97
C ALA A 405 17.75 -27.09 20.75
N ASP A 406 18.93 -27.06 20.15
CA ASP A 406 19.80 -28.20 19.94
C ASP A 406 21.12 -28.08 20.76
N ASN A 407 21.84 -29.18 20.91
CA ASN A 407 23.17 -29.24 21.46
C ASN A 407 24.24 -29.61 20.39
N GLY A 408 24.12 -28.99 19.22
CA GLY A 408 24.96 -29.29 18.08
C GLY A 408 26.19 -28.41 17.91
N ILE A 409 26.63 -28.26 16.66
CA ILE A 409 27.85 -27.55 16.28
C ILE A 409 27.81 -26.06 16.59
N GLY A 410 26.62 -25.47 16.75
CA GLY A 410 26.45 -24.03 16.97
C GLY A 410 26.91 -23.16 15.82
N ILE A 411 26.71 -21.85 15.98
CA ILE A 411 26.97 -20.81 14.99
C ILE A 411 27.81 -19.70 15.62
N ALA A 412 28.85 -19.27 14.92
CA ALA A 412 29.66 -18.15 15.37
C ALA A 412 28.89 -16.81 15.29
N PRO A 413 29.04 -15.90 16.27
CA PRO A 413 28.27 -14.66 16.34
C PRO A 413 28.31 -13.83 15.06
N GLU A 414 29.46 -13.78 14.39
CA GLU A 414 29.68 -13.00 13.17
C GLU A 414 28.83 -13.53 11.99
N LYS A 415 28.38 -14.77 12.06
CA LYS A 415 27.62 -15.45 11.00
C LYS A 415 26.09 -15.37 11.22
N LEU A 416 25.65 -15.07 12.45
CA LEU A 416 24.23 -15.01 12.80
C LEU A 416 23.40 -14.05 11.92
N PRO A 417 23.89 -12.86 11.52
CA PRO A 417 23.13 -11.97 10.66
C PRO A 417 22.82 -12.55 9.26
N HIS A 418 23.63 -13.50 8.78
CA HIS A 418 23.55 -14.03 7.43
C HIS A 418 22.81 -15.36 7.31
N ILE A 419 22.49 -16.06 8.43
CA ILE A 419 21.93 -17.42 8.37
C ILE A 419 20.56 -17.51 7.69
N PHE A 420 19.85 -16.38 7.54
CA PHE A 420 18.57 -16.29 6.89
C PHE A 420 18.65 -15.87 5.41
N GLU A 421 19.86 -15.62 4.89
CA GLU A 421 20.06 -15.35 3.46
C GLU A 421 19.92 -16.65 2.64
N GLU A 422 19.34 -16.52 1.45
CA GLU A 422 19.15 -17.66 0.53
C GLU A 422 20.50 -18.27 0.17
N HIS A 423 20.57 -19.60 0.19
CA HIS A 423 21.76 -20.40 -0.11
C HIS A 423 22.98 -20.15 0.81
N TYR A 424 22.81 -19.36 1.88
CA TYR A 424 23.90 -19.12 2.82
C TYR A 424 24.15 -20.35 3.70
N ARG A 425 25.42 -20.74 3.80
CA ARG A 425 25.87 -21.86 4.66
C ARG A 425 27.25 -21.57 5.22
N THR A 426 27.43 -21.81 6.52
CA THR A 426 28.76 -21.69 7.11
C THR A 426 29.67 -22.85 6.69
N LYS A 427 30.99 -22.64 6.72
CA LYS A 427 31.95 -23.70 6.35
C LYS A 427 31.81 -24.93 7.25
N GLU A 428 31.47 -24.73 8.52
CA GLU A 428 31.22 -25.78 9.51
C GLU A 428 29.96 -26.58 9.16
N ALA A 429 28.88 -25.88 8.82
CA ALA A 429 27.62 -26.50 8.37
C ALA A 429 27.82 -27.35 7.11
N VAL A 430 28.59 -26.87 6.13
CA VAL A 430 28.93 -27.63 4.92
C VAL A 430 29.75 -28.87 5.20
N ARG A 431 30.69 -28.80 6.18
CA ARG A 431 31.48 -29.98 6.60
C ARG A 431 30.62 -30.99 7.35
N HIS A 432 29.67 -30.53 8.18
CA HIS A 432 28.81 -31.39 8.99
C HIS A 432 27.75 -32.08 8.14
N ASN A 433 27.09 -31.35 7.26
CA ASN A 433 26.12 -31.89 6.29
C ASN A 433 26.36 -31.30 4.90
N LYS A 434 26.77 -32.11 3.94
CA LYS A 434 27.01 -31.68 2.55
C LYS A 434 25.73 -31.55 1.73
N GLU A 435 24.62 -32.11 2.19
CA GLU A 435 23.39 -32.29 1.39
C GLU A 435 22.36 -31.16 1.57
N SER A 436 22.52 -30.27 2.52
CA SER A 436 21.54 -29.20 2.78
C SER A 436 21.65 -28.08 1.72
N SER A 437 20.51 -27.53 1.29
CA SER A 437 20.37 -26.51 0.25
C SER A 437 20.76 -25.09 0.69
N GLY A 438 20.57 -24.78 1.99
CA GLY A 438 20.68 -23.44 2.52
C GLY A 438 19.43 -22.57 2.32
N LEU A 439 18.28 -23.15 1.96
CA LEU A 439 17.00 -22.44 1.76
C LEU A 439 16.06 -22.54 2.97
N GLY A 440 16.21 -23.54 3.83
CA GLY A 440 15.28 -23.78 4.93
C GLY A 440 15.10 -22.60 5.89
N LEU A 441 16.19 -21.90 6.28
CA LEU A 441 16.09 -20.72 7.14
C LEU A 441 15.55 -19.48 6.39
N ALA A 442 15.73 -19.36 5.10
CA ALA A 442 15.11 -18.34 4.27
C ALA A 442 13.57 -18.53 4.23
N ILE A 443 13.09 -19.78 4.13
CA ILE A 443 11.66 -20.12 4.25
C ILE A 443 11.13 -19.70 5.63
N VAL A 444 11.86 -20.03 6.70
CA VAL A 444 11.49 -19.64 8.09
C VAL A 444 11.35 -18.12 8.20
N LYS A 445 12.28 -17.35 7.65
CA LYS A 445 12.24 -15.88 7.64
C LYS A 445 11.01 -15.36 6.90
N HIS A 446 10.73 -15.85 5.69
CA HIS A 446 9.58 -15.41 4.89
C HIS A 446 8.24 -15.67 5.60
N VAL A 447 8.08 -16.86 6.18
CA VAL A 447 6.87 -17.18 6.98
C VAL A 447 6.80 -16.27 8.21
N ALA A 448 7.90 -16.03 8.89
CA ALA A 448 7.92 -15.16 10.07
C ALA A 448 7.53 -13.71 9.72
N GLU A 449 8.06 -13.16 8.63
CA GLU A 449 7.72 -11.84 8.13
C GLU A 449 6.24 -11.73 7.74
N MET A 450 5.69 -12.74 7.05
CA MET A 450 4.30 -12.81 6.65
C MET A 450 3.32 -12.77 7.83
N TYR A 451 3.65 -13.44 8.92
CA TYR A 451 2.78 -13.53 10.11
C TYR A 451 3.21 -12.63 11.27
N GLY A 452 4.21 -11.75 11.08
CA GLY A 452 4.70 -10.85 12.12
C GLY A 452 5.35 -11.57 13.32
N ILE A 453 5.92 -12.77 13.08
CA ILE A 453 6.59 -13.58 14.10
C ILE A 453 7.99 -13.01 14.35
N ARG A 454 8.30 -12.72 15.59
CA ARG A 454 9.65 -12.26 15.99
C ARG A 454 10.54 -13.46 16.26
N ILE A 455 11.67 -13.55 15.57
CA ILE A 455 12.66 -14.64 15.75
C ILE A 455 13.87 -14.10 16.53
N ARG A 456 14.23 -14.78 17.60
CA ARG A 456 15.49 -14.57 18.34
C ARG A 456 16.33 -15.83 18.24
N VAL A 457 17.61 -15.67 17.91
CA VAL A 457 18.57 -16.77 17.79
C VAL A 457 19.69 -16.57 18.79
N GLU A 458 19.95 -17.60 19.60
CA GLU A 458 21.08 -17.66 20.51
C GLU A 458 21.93 -18.88 20.16
N SER A 459 23.22 -18.69 19.87
CA SER A 459 24.10 -19.77 19.48
C SER A 459 25.54 -19.53 19.92
N ARG A 460 26.24 -20.62 20.22
CA ARG A 460 27.68 -20.60 20.48
C ARG A 460 28.32 -21.82 19.83
N PRO A 461 29.47 -21.68 19.17
CA PRO A 461 30.19 -22.81 18.59
C PRO A 461 30.41 -23.92 19.59
N GLY A 462 30.05 -25.15 19.20
CA GLY A 462 30.17 -26.35 20.06
C GLY A 462 29.14 -26.47 21.19
N SER A 463 28.22 -25.52 21.35
CA SER A 463 27.22 -25.53 22.43
C SER A 463 25.78 -25.61 21.94
N GLY A 464 25.59 -25.63 20.61
CA GLY A 464 24.30 -25.72 19.96
C GLY A 464 23.65 -24.37 19.63
N THR A 465 22.40 -24.41 19.19
CA THR A 465 21.62 -23.26 18.76
C THR A 465 20.22 -23.30 19.38
N ARG A 466 19.70 -22.13 19.75
CA ARG A 466 18.35 -21.93 20.26
C ARG A 466 17.64 -20.91 19.41
N PHE A 467 16.53 -21.31 18.80
CA PHE A 467 15.56 -20.44 18.14
C PHE A 467 14.38 -20.19 19.06
N GLU A 468 14.04 -18.93 19.29
CA GLU A 468 12.84 -18.50 20.01
C GLU A 468 11.95 -17.71 19.06
N LEU A 469 10.73 -18.18 18.88
CA LEU A 469 9.72 -17.58 18.01
C LEU A 469 8.58 -17.02 18.86
N ARG A 470 8.32 -15.72 18.75
CA ARG A 470 7.24 -15.02 19.43
C ARG A 470 6.16 -14.69 18.43
N PHE A 471 4.98 -15.23 18.64
CA PHE A 471 3.82 -15.01 17.78
C PHE A 471 3.02 -13.82 18.30
N PRO A 472 2.41 -13.01 17.42
CA PRO A 472 1.50 -11.95 17.84
C PRO A 472 0.30 -12.55 18.58
N PRO A 473 -0.27 -11.84 19.58
CA PRO A 473 -1.42 -12.31 20.34
C PRO A 473 -2.65 -12.47 19.42
N ALA A 474 -3.47 -13.48 19.72
CA ALA A 474 -4.65 -13.83 18.91
C ALA A 474 -5.67 -12.68 18.74
N ASP A 475 -5.69 -11.73 19.68
CA ASP A 475 -6.64 -10.60 19.66
C ASP A 475 -6.12 -9.37 18.89
N ALA A 476 -4.82 -9.27 18.61
CA ALA A 476 -4.22 -8.10 17.96
C ALA A 476 -4.60 -7.96 16.47
N ARG A 477 -5.04 -9.04 15.82
CA ARG A 477 -5.39 -9.06 14.38
C ARG A 477 -6.86 -8.80 14.07
N ARG A 478 -7.70 -8.53 15.07
CA ARG A 478 -9.13 -8.20 14.88
C ARG A 478 -9.42 -6.73 14.59
N THR A 479 -8.42 -5.85 14.55
CA THR A 479 -8.57 -4.39 14.51
C THR A 479 -8.05 -3.73 13.22
N GLU A 480 -7.69 -4.46 12.20
CA GLU A 480 -7.46 -3.94 10.84
C GLU A 480 -8.49 -4.58 9.86
#